data_4e017b80274829200a453353ae80dfb1
#
_entry.id   4e017b80274829200a453353ae80dfb1
#
_cell.length_a   1.000
_cell.length_b   1.000
_cell.length_c   1.000
_cell.angle_alpha   90.00
_cell.angle_beta   90.00
_cell.angle_gamma   90.00
#
_symmetry.space_group_name_H-M   'P 1'
#
loop_
_entity.id
_entity.type
_entity.pdbx_description
1 polymer ?
#
loop_
_entity_poly.entity_id
_entity_poly.type
_entity_poly.pdbx_seq_one_letter_code
_entity_poly.pdbx_strand_id
1 'polypeptide(L)'
;EYVLQLSGDMQKALLHSEEVIVQQYKNEFLDKLSQSSLLIQHTSSLREANQLYTSIFANSQIKDMYSLGGLCQTELLTASDFAELAQKYAMEYMDLFDEYMEFVDVLCNSKQHIFTPYSSLKQFCKNGQCAGTLSILFPPFDMPLRIKGLKNFRQVLDTADITLLSENLIFPDSIVMELYDNCLLHIIHINKNQEISFIAIQESSICEAFYSFFRSLNTTEYSIAKEDQRVLISKEIRKLETAVSQNRFSPQTVRKLDFLV
;
A
#
# COMPACT_ATOMS: atom_id res chain seq x y z
N GLU A 1 16.20 -6.53 -19.81
CA GLU A 1 16.58 -6.23 -18.41
C GLU A 1 17.08 -4.79 -18.33
N TYR A 2 16.95 -4.14 -17.16
CA TYR A 2 17.39 -2.77 -16.90
C TYR A 2 18.00 -2.70 -15.51
N VAL A 3 18.92 -1.78 -15.29
CA VAL A 3 19.46 -1.44 -13.97
C VAL A 3 19.18 0.03 -13.68
N LEU A 4 18.59 0.29 -12.53
CA LEU A 4 18.40 1.63 -12.00
C LEU A 4 19.53 1.92 -11.01
N GLN A 5 20.44 2.80 -11.38
CA GLN A 5 21.48 3.28 -10.50
C GLN A 5 21.02 4.57 -9.82
N LEU A 6 21.04 4.58 -8.48
CA LEU A 6 20.77 5.78 -7.71
C LEU A 6 22.09 6.48 -7.35
N SER A 7 22.09 7.82 -7.39
CA SER A 7 23.20 8.58 -6.81
C SER A 7 23.29 8.36 -5.30
N GLY A 8 24.48 8.53 -4.72
CA GLY A 8 24.68 8.32 -3.27
C GLY A 8 23.83 9.24 -2.37
N ASP A 9 23.33 10.34 -2.92
CA ASP A 9 22.40 11.27 -2.27
C ASP A 9 20.94 11.00 -2.62
N MET A 10 20.65 9.93 -3.38
CA MET A 10 19.33 9.52 -3.86
C MET A 10 18.57 10.58 -4.69
N GLN A 11 19.25 11.67 -5.09
CA GLN A 11 18.60 12.77 -5.81
C GLN A 11 18.56 12.53 -7.34
N LYS A 12 19.35 11.60 -7.83
CA LYS A 12 19.42 11.27 -9.25
C LYS A 12 19.32 9.78 -9.46
N ALA A 13 18.58 9.39 -10.47
CA ALA A 13 18.47 8.03 -10.92
C ALA A 13 18.94 7.93 -12.38
N LEU A 14 19.79 6.97 -12.70
CA LEU A 14 20.25 6.66 -14.03
C LEU A 14 19.76 5.26 -14.43
N LEU A 15 19.03 5.16 -15.52
CA LEU A 15 18.55 3.89 -16.05
C LEU A 15 19.54 3.37 -17.10
N HIS A 16 20.13 2.23 -16.84
CA HIS A 16 21.00 1.53 -17.78
C HIS A 16 20.22 0.43 -18.51
N SER A 17 20.29 0.42 -19.83
CA SER A 17 19.67 -0.60 -20.70
C SER A 17 20.70 -1.34 -21.56
N GLU A 18 21.96 -0.92 -21.53
CA GLU A 18 23.05 -1.58 -22.25
C GLU A 18 23.37 -2.92 -21.61
N GLU A 19 23.32 -4.00 -22.38
CA GLU A 19 23.45 -5.38 -21.89
C GLU A 19 24.75 -5.59 -21.09
N VAL A 20 25.86 -5.03 -21.53
CA VAL A 20 27.17 -5.13 -20.85
C VAL A 20 27.11 -4.49 -19.47
N ILE A 21 26.53 -3.30 -19.35
CA ILE A 21 26.41 -2.57 -18.09
C ILE A 21 25.44 -3.30 -17.15
N VAL A 22 24.31 -3.74 -17.66
CA VAL A 22 23.31 -4.52 -16.91
C VAL A 22 23.96 -5.79 -16.36
N GLN A 23 24.73 -6.52 -17.18
CA GLN A 23 25.39 -7.76 -16.74
C GLN A 23 26.49 -7.49 -15.73
N GLN A 24 27.24 -6.40 -15.84
CA GLN A 24 28.25 -6.02 -14.84
C GLN A 24 27.59 -5.77 -13.48
N TYR A 25 26.55 -4.94 -13.39
CA TYR A 25 25.83 -4.68 -12.13
C TYR A 25 25.19 -5.93 -11.57
N LYS A 26 24.67 -6.81 -12.42
CA LYS A 26 24.11 -8.10 -12.01
C LYS A 26 25.21 -8.98 -11.35
N ASN A 27 26.38 -9.05 -11.95
CA ASN A 27 27.49 -9.84 -11.39
C ASN A 27 27.99 -9.24 -10.08
N GLU A 28 28.15 -7.91 -9.99
CA GLU A 28 28.53 -7.24 -8.73
C GLU A 28 27.50 -7.47 -7.63
N PHE A 29 26.21 -7.44 -7.98
CA PHE A 29 25.12 -7.73 -7.03
C PHE A 29 25.18 -9.19 -6.55
N LEU A 30 25.35 -10.16 -7.46
CA LEU A 30 25.42 -11.58 -7.14
C LEU A 30 26.66 -11.89 -6.28
N ASP A 31 27.79 -11.25 -6.54
CA ASP A 31 29.01 -11.41 -5.74
C ASP A 31 28.81 -10.88 -4.31
N LYS A 32 28.25 -9.67 -4.17
CA LYS A 32 27.88 -9.12 -2.85
C LYS A 32 26.85 -9.99 -2.13
N LEU A 33 25.85 -10.51 -2.86
CA LEU A 33 24.83 -11.39 -2.30
C LEU A 33 25.45 -12.69 -1.77
N SER A 34 26.43 -13.27 -2.49
CA SER A 34 27.12 -14.50 -2.06
C SER A 34 27.97 -14.33 -0.79
N GLN A 35 28.41 -13.10 -0.52
CA GLN A 35 29.21 -12.74 0.65
C GLN A 35 28.37 -12.23 1.83
N SER A 36 27.08 -11.94 1.59
CA SER A 36 26.17 -11.45 2.64
C SER A 36 25.54 -12.62 3.40
N SER A 37 25.38 -12.47 4.70
CA SER A 37 24.34 -13.22 5.42
C SER A 37 22.96 -12.87 4.85
N LEU A 38 21.98 -13.75 4.99
CA LEU A 38 20.65 -13.62 4.38
C LEU A 38 19.92 -12.38 4.93
N LEU A 39 20.27 -11.20 4.43
CA LEU A 39 19.66 -9.92 4.78
C LEU A 39 18.48 -9.56 3.88
N ILE A 40 18.30 -10.33 2.79
CA ILE A 40 17.20 -10.13 1.82
C ILE A 40 16.47 -11.44 1.67
N GLN A 41 15.18 -11.43 1.97
CA GLN A 41 14.27 -12.55 1.78
C GLN A 41 13.26 -12.17 0.73
N HIS A 42 12.94 -13.12 -0.17
CA HIS A 42 11.92 -12.95 -1.20
C HIS A 42 10.97 -14.13 -1.18
N THR A 43 9.68 -13.84 -1.28
CA THR A 43 8.65 -14.86 -1.49
C THR A 43 7.57 -14.36 -2.45
N SER A 44 6.94 -15.29 -3.13
CA SER A 44 5.74 -15.06 -3.94
C SER A 44 4.48 -15.70 -3.34
N SER A 45 4.59 -16.26 -2.15
CA SER A 45 3.49 -16.87 -1.40
C SER A 45 2.95 -15.88 -0.36
N LEU A 46 1.62 -15.66 -0.35
CA LEU A 46 0.98 -14.85 0.67
C LEU A 46 1.20 -15.41 2.07
N ARG A 47 1.14 -16.74 2.23
CA ARG A 47 1.35 -17.40 3.52
C ARG A 47 2.78 -17.22 4.01
N GLU A 48 3.77 -17.38 3.14
CA GLU A 48 5.16 -17.13 3.50
C GLU A 48 5.43 -15.65 3.79
N ALA A 49 4.83 -14.72 3.02
CA ALA A 49 4.91 -13.31 3.31
C ALA A 49 4.35 -12.98 4.71
N ASN A 50 3.20 -13.55 5.08
CA ASN A 50 2.62 -13.38 6.40
C ASN A 50 3.53 -13.96 7.51
N GLN A 51 4.11 -15.13 7.29
CA GLN A 51 5.07 -15.73 8.22
C GLN A 51 6.34 -14.87 8.39
N LEU A 52 6.80 -14.21 7.33
CA LEU A 52 7.89 -13.24 7.43
C LEU A 52 7.50 -12.04 8.30
N TYR A 53 6.29 -11.48 8.12
CA TYR A 53 5.77 -10.45 9.00
C TYR A 53 5.76 -10.90 10.45
N THR A 54 5.10 -12.00 10.75
CA THR A 54 4.92 -12.49 12.12
C THR A 54 6.23 -12.88 12.79
N SER A 55 7.17 -13.52 12.07
CA SER A 55 8.46 -13.94 12.62
C SER A 55 9.36 -12.77 13.03
N ILE A 56 9.31 -11.69 12.28
CA ILE A 56 10.11 -10.49 12.53
C ILE A 56 9.55 -9.70 13.71
N PHE A 57 8.23 -9.71 13.87
CA PHE A 57 7.53 -8.89 14.86
C PHE A 57 7.18 -9.61 16.15
N ALA A 58 7.20 -10.94 16.19
CA ALA A 58 6.86 -11.74 17.37
C ALA A 58 7.68 -11.39 18.64
N ASN A 59 8.84 -10.74 18.48
CA ASN A 59 9.74 -10.36 19.57
C ASN A 59 10.14 -8.87 19.58
N SER A 60 9.53 -8.04 18.72
CA SER A 60 9.96 -6.64 18.54
C SER A 60 8.84 -5.69 18.89
N GLN A 61 9.12 -4.68 19.74
CA GLN A 61 8.25 -3.51 19.85
C GLN A 61 8.60 -2.55 18.73
N ILE A 62 7.77 -2.48 17.71
CA ILE A 62 7.89 -1.48 16.65
C ILE A 62 7.55 -0.11 17.25
N LYS A 63 8.44 0.86 17.12
CA LYS A 63 8.24 2.23 17.59
C LYS A 63 7.75 3.14 16.48
N ASP A 64 8.39 3.06 15.32
CA ASP A 64 8.11 3.89 14.16
C ASP A 64 7.91 3.03 12.91
N MET A 65 6.88 3.37 12.12
CA MET A 65 6.62 2.76 10.83
C MET A 65 6.42 3.84 9.78
N TYR A 66 7.06 3.70 8.64
CA TYR A 66 6.84 4.50 7.44
C TYR A 66 6.25 3.62 6.35
N SER A 67 5.15 4.04 5.74
CA SER A 67 4.51 3.32 4.63
C SER A 67 4.29 4.25 3.45
N LEU A 68 4.59 3.78 2.24
CA LEU A 68 4.28 4.45 0.98
C LEU A 68 3.57 3.47 0.06
N GLY A 69 2.36 3.79 -0.33
CA GLY A 69 1.57 2.95 -1.22
C GLY A 69 0.18 3.48 -1.49
N GLY A 70 -0.62 2.69 -2.21
CA GLY A 70 -2.04 2.96 -2.37
C GLY A 70 -2.81 2.73 -1.08
N LEU A 71 -4.11 3.05 -1.10
CA LEU A 71 -4.99 2.86 0.06
C LEU A 71 -5.11 1.38 0.42
N CYS A 72 -4.80 1.03 1.64
CA CYS A 72 -4.96 -0.32 2.19
C CYS A 72 -6.34 -0.50 2.85
N GLN A 73 -6.78 -1.75 3.01
CA GLN A 73 -8.05 -2.06 3.65
C GLN A 73 -8.10 -1.56 5.10
N THR A 74 -6.99 -1.62 5.82
CA THR A 74 -6.88 -1.18 7.22
C THR A 74 -7.13 0.31 7.42
N GLU A 75 -6.88 1.13 6.41
CA GLU A 75 -7.15 2.58 6.44
C GLU A 75 -8.61 2.92 6.09
N LEU A 76 -9.25 2.02 5.35
CA LEU A 76 -10.58 2.22 4.77
C LEU A 76 -11.69 1.57 5.58
N LEU A 77 -11.41 0.49 6.28
CA LEU A 77 -12.38 -0.35 6.96
C LEU A 77 -12.27 -0.24 8.47
N THR A 78 -13.41 -0.33 9.14
CA THR A 78 -13.41 -0.63 10.58
C THR A 78 -13.09 -2.10 10.80
N ALA A 79 -12.65 -2.49 12.00
CA ALA A 79 -12.38 -3.88 12.35
C ALA A 79 -13.60 -4.80 12.06
N SER A 80 -14.83 -4.30 12.33
CA SER A 80 -16.06 -5.04 12.03
C SER A 80 -16.28 -5.25 10.54
N ASP A 81 -16.05 -4.21 9.70
CA ASP A 81 -16.20 -4.32 8.25
C ASP A 81 -15.16 -5.26 7.65
N PHE A 82 -13.95 -5.21 8.18
CA PHE A 82 -12.86 -6.08 7.76
C PHE A 82 -13.16 -7.54 8.07
N ALA A 83 -13.64 -7.84 9.30
CA ALA A 83 -14.03 -9.20 9.69
C ALA A 83 -15.18 -9.74 8.83
N GLU A 84 -16.19 -8.92 8.50
CA GLU A 84 -17.29 -9.31 7.62
C GLU A 84 -16.80 -9.66 6.21
N LEU A 85 -15.91 -8.84 5.64
CA LEU A 85 -15.34 -9.11 4.33
C LEU A 85 -14.43 -10.35 4.33
N ALA A 86 -13.61 -10.53 5.36
CA ALA A 86 -12.77 -11.69 5.54
C ALA A 86 -13.61 -12.98 5.59
N GLN A 87 -14.65 -12.99 6.39
CA GLN A 87 -15.57 -14.12 6.47
C GLN A 87 -16.25 -14.43 5.13
N LYS A 88 -16.56 -13.41 4.34
CA LYS A 88 -17.28 -13.58 3.06
C LYS A 88 -16.38 -14.05 1.93
N TYR A 89 -15.14 -13.57 1.85
CA TYR A 89 -14.29 -13.75 0.68
C TYR A 89 -13.01 -14.52 0.92
N ALA A 90 -12.60 -14.71 2.16
CA ALA A 90 -11.30 -15.26 2.50
C ALA A 90 -11.34 -16.31 3.61
N MET A 91 -12.41 -17.10 3.67
CA MET A 91 -12.59 -18.17 4.67
C MET A 91 -11.43 -19.17 4.75
N GLU A 92 -10.83 -19.50 3.61
CA GLU A 92 -9.69 -20.42 3.53
C GLU A 92 -8.37 -19.83 4.07
N TYR A 93 -8.36 -18.52 4.36
CA TYR A 93 -7.21 -17.78 4.87
C TYR A 93 -7.48 -17.20 6.27
N MET A 94 -8.49 -17.70 6.99
CA MET A 94 -8.85 -17.13 8.31
C MET A 94 -7.70 -17.22 9.32
N ASP A 95 -6.89 -18.27 9.25
CA ASP A 95 -5.67 -18.41 10.05
C ASP A 95 -4.67 -17.26 9.79
N LEU A 96 -4.51 -16.85 8.54
CA LEU A 96 -3.67 -15.70 8.18
C LEU A 96 -4.25 -14.37 8.68
N PHE A 97 -5.57 -14.26 8.75
CA PHE A 97 -6.20 -13.05 9.28
C PHE A 97 -5.98 -12.90 10.77
N ASP A 98 -6.07 -13.97 11.54
CA ASP A 98 -5.82 -13.94 12.97
C ASP A 98 -4.38 -13.49 13.25
N GLU A 99 -3.38 -14.08 12.57
CA GLU A 99 -1.98 -13.67 12.64
C GLU A 99 -1.77 -12.22 12.20
N TYR A 100 -2.46 -11.79 11.13
CA TYR A 100 -2.37 -10.42 10.62
C TYR A 100 -2.99 -9.42 11.59
N MET A 101 -4.08 -9.76 12.26
CA MET A 101 -4.70 -8.88 13.26
C MET A 101 -3.82 -8.71 14.50
N GLU A 102 -3.10 -9.75 14.94
CA GLU A 102 -2.06 -9.61 15.98
C GLU A 102 -0.97 -8.62 15.54
N PHE A 103 -0.53 -8.69 14.30
CA PHE A 103 0.41 -7.74 13.74
C PHE A 103 -0.17 -6.30 13.70
N VAL A 104 -1.42 -6.13 13.29
CA VAL A 104 -2.10 -4.84 13.28
C VAL A 104 -2.16 -4.24 14.69
N ASP A 105 -2.42 -5.06 15.71
CA ASP A 105 -2.41 -4.61 17.11
C ASP A 105 -1.03 -4.10 17.55
N VAL A 106 0.05 -4.75 17.11
CA VAL A 106 1.42 -4.25 17.34
C VAL A 106 1.63 -2.90 16.63
N LEU A 107 1.18 -2.76 15.37
CA LEU A 107 1.26 -1.51 14.62
C LEU A 107 0.43 -0.39 15.25
N CYS A 108 -0.74 -0.68 15.80
CA CYS A 108 -1.58 0.33 16.47
C CYS A 108 -0.88 1.00 17.67
N ASN A 109 0.12 0.34 18.24
CA ASN A 109 0.94 0.89 19.32
C ASN A 109 2.21 1.61 18.84
N SER A 110 2.47 1.61 17.54
CA SER A 110 3.60 2.31 16.91
C SER A 110 3.20 3.69 16.38
N LYS A 111 4.19 4.55 16.19
CA LYS A 111 4.00 5.80 15.46
C LYS A 111 4.02 5.50 13.97
N GLN A 112 2.90 5.71 13.30
CA GLN A 112 2.75 5.43 11.88
C GLN A 112 2.83 6.71 11.05
N HIS A 113 3.65 6.69 10.00
CA HIS A 113 3.79 7.73 8.98
C HIS A 113 3.37 7.15 7.63
N ILE A 114 2.16 7.46 7.19
CA ILE A 114 1.55 6.87 5.99
C ILE A 114 1.56 7.90 4.87
N PHE A 115 2.13 7.52 3.74
CA PHE A 115 2.21 8.33 2.54
C PHE A 115 1.39 7.68 1.42
N THR A 116 0.32 8.37 0.99
CA THR A 116 -0.58 7.84 -0.04
C THR A 116 -0.57 8.77 -1.25
N PRO A 117 -0.14 8.31 -2.45
CA PRO A 117 -0.23 9.11 -3.66
C PRO A 117 -1.70 9.48 -3.97
N TYR A 118 -1.94 10.73 -4.34
CA TYR A 118 -3.30 11.15 -4.71
C TYR A 118 -3.81 10.46 -5.99
N SER A 119 -2.89 10.04 -6.87
CA SER A 119 -3.22 9.18 -8.01
C SER A 119 -3.84 7.85 -7.57
N SER A 120 -3.30 7.21 -6.53
CA SER A 120 -3.82 5.95 -5.98
C SER A 120 -5.21 6.13 -5.34
N LEU A 121 -5.43 7.26 -4.64
CA LEU A 121 -6.76 7.61 -4.15
C LEU A 121 -7.77 7.72 -5.31
N LYS A 122 -7.41 8.40 -6.40
CA LYS A 122 -8.27 8.52 -7.59
C LYS A 122 -8.53 7.16 -8.25
N GLN A 123 -7.51 6.31 -8.29
CA GLN A 123 -7.64 4.96 -8.83
C GLN A 123 -8.59 4.10 -7.98
N PHE A 124 -8.47 4.15 -6.65
CA PHE A 124 -9.42 3.51 -5.74
C PHE A 124 -10.85 4.04 -5.97
N CYS A 125 -11.05 5.34 -6.09
CA CYS A 125 -12.35 5.91 -6.40
C CYS A 125 -12.93 5.37 -7.72
N LYS A 126 -12.10 5.14 -8.72
CA LYS A 126 -12.50 4.67 -10.04
C LYS A 126 -12.89 3.20 -10.06
N ASN A 127 -12.09 2.32 -9.46
CA ASN A 127 -12.24 0.87 -9.59
C ASN A 127 -12.47 0.12 -8.26
N GLY A 128 -12.26 0.76 -7.10
CA GLY A 128 -12.42 0.14 -5.78
C GLY A 128 -11.29 -0.80 -5.37
N GLN A 129 -10.18 -0.79 -6.10
CA GLN A 129 -9.06 -1.66 -5.82
C GLN A 129 -8.20 -1.06 -4.71
N CYS A 130 -7.93 -1.86 -3.67
CA CYS A 130 -7.03 -1.52 -2.59
C CYS A 130 -5.60 -1.95 -2.90
N ALA A 131 -4.64 -1.43 -2.15
CA ALA A 131 -3.26 -1.84 -2.14
C ALA A 131 -2.95 -2.78 -0.96
N GLY A 132 -1.70 -3.23 -0.86
CA GLY A 132 -1.22 -4.08 0.24
C GLY A 132 -1.48 -5.56 0.03
N THR A 133 -0.83 -6.37 0.86
CA THR A 133 -0.77 -7.84 0.77
C THR A 133 -2.15 -8.49 0.75
N LEU A 134 -3.07 -7.99 1.56
CA LEU A 134 -4.42 -8.55 1.67
C LEU A 134 -5.33 -8.18 0.49
N SER A 135 -4.92 -7.23 -0.36
CA SER A 135 -5.76 -6.80 -1.49
C SER A 135 -6.05 -7.91 -2.49
N ILE A 136 -5.20 -8.95 -2.56
CA ILE A 136 -5.40 -10.11 -3.43
C ILE A 136 -6.54 -11.03 -2.95
N LEU A 137 -6.92 -10.96 -1.69
CA LEU A 137 -7.97 -11.79 -1.10
C LEU A 137 -9.37 -11.21 -1.27
N PHE A 138 -9.47 -9.93 -1.61
CA PHE A 138 -10.74 -9.24 -1.70
C PHE A 138 -11.05 -8.77 -3.12
N PRO A 139 -12.29 -8.87 -3.56
CA PRO A 139 -12.70 -8.22 -4.79
C PRO A 139 -12.62 -6.70 -4.65
N PRO A 140 -12.51 -5.97 -5.77
CA PRO A 140 -12.61 -4.52 -5.74
C PRO A 140 -13.89 -4.07 -5.01
N PHE A 141 -13.78 -3.03 -4.19
CA PHE A 141 -14.91 -2.50 -3.42
C PHE A 141 -16.00 -1.97 -4.36
N ASP A 142 -17.24 -2.35 -4.09
CA ASP A 142 -18.39 -1.78 -4.75
C ASP A 142 -18.58 -0.29 -4.36
N MET A 143 -19.48 0.39 -5.05
CA MET A 143 -19.65 1.83 -4.87
C MET A 143 -20.05 2.24 -3.43
N PRO A 144 -20.98 1.56 -2.74
CA PRO A 144 -21.29 1.83 -1.35
C PRO A 144 -20.09 1.68 -0.42
N LEU A 145 -19.32 0.61 -0.59
CA LEU A 145 -18.14 0.33 0.26
C LEU A 145 -17.02 1.33 -0.01
N ARG A 146 -16.81 1.78 -1.27
CA ARG A 146 -15.86 2.87 -1.59
C ARG A 146 -16.22 4.16 -0.85
N ILE A 147 -17.48 4.55 -0.88
CA ILE A 147 -17.96 5.76 -0.18
C ILE A 147 -17.74 5.62 1.32
N LYS A 148 -18.10 4.47 1.90
CA LYS A 148 -17.91 4.18 3.31
C LYS A 148 -16.42 4.24 3.68
N GLY A 149 -15.57 3.55 2.93
CA GLY A 149 -14.13 3.52 3.15
C GLY A 149 -13.50 4.91 3.08
N LEU A 150 -13.86 5.73 2.10
CA LEU A 150 -13.35 7.11 2.02
C LEU A 150 -13.83 8.01 3.17
N LYS A 151 -15.04 7.78 3.70
CA LYS A 151 -15.50 8.50 4.90
C LYS A 151 -14.68 8.11 6.13
N ASN A 152 -14.38 6.82 6.28
CA ASN A 152 -13.50 6.34 7.35
C ASN A 152 -12.10 6.92 7.19
N PHE A 153 -11.51 6.81 5.99
CA PHE A 153 -10.18 7.37 5.70
C PHE A 153 -10.09 8.87 6.03
N ARG A 154 -11.12 9.64 5.68
CA ARG A 154 -11.17 11.07 6.03
C ARG A 154 -11.17 11.30 7.54
N GLN A 155 -11.79 10.42 8.33
CA GLN A 155 -11.77 10.51 9.81
C GLN A 155 -10.39 10.14 10.37
N VAL A 156 -9.76 9.12 9.80
CA VAL A 156 -8.42 8.67 10.22
C VAL A 156 -7.35 9.74 9.95
N LEU A 157 -7.50 10.58 8.92
CA LEU A 157 -6.60 11.73 8.67
C LEU A 157 -6.48 12.69 9.86
N ASP A 158 -7.46 12.73 10.74
CA ASP A 158 -7.48 13.62 11.89
C ASP A 158 -6.71 13.07 13.09
N THR A 159 -6.53 11.76 13.13
CA THR A 159 -5.96 11.01 14.27
C THR A 159 -4.62 10.34 13.93
N ALA A 160 -4.33 10.09 12.66
CA ALA A 160 -3.12 9.45 12.20
C ALA A 160 -2.23 10.43 11.40
N ASP A 161 -0.93 10.14 11.36
CA ASP A 161 0.03 10.90 10.56
C ASP A 161 0.01 10.39 9.10
N ILE A 162 -1.08 10.72 8.40
CA ILE A 162 -1.27 10.40 6.99
C ILE A 162 -1.00 11.63 6.15
N THR A 163 -0.22 11.45 5.09
CA THR A 163 0.12 12.49 4.12
C THR A 163 -0.29 12.06 2.73
N LEU A 164 -1.20 12.80 2.09
CA LEU A 164 -1.45 12.65 0.66
C LEU A 164 -0.31 13.31 -0.13
N LEU A 165 0.24 12.55 -1.06
CA LEU A 165 1.29 13.02 -1.95
C LEU A 165 0.70 13.60 -3.24
N SER A 166 1.31 14.66 -3.73
CA SER A 166 0.91 15.33 -4.96
C SER A 166 1.16 14.44 -6.20
N GLU A 167 0.56 14.81 -7.32
CA GLU A 167 0.78 14.12 -8.61
C GLU A 167 2.18 14.31 -9.19
N ASN A 168 3.01 15.15 -8.57
CA ASN A 168 4.42 15.31 -8.94
C ASN A 168 5.23 14.07 -8.60
N LEU A 169 4.80 13.28 -7.61
CA LEU A 169 5.40 12.00 -7.31
C LEU A 169 4.70 10.91 -8.13
N ILE A 170 5.43 10.35 -9.10
CA ILE A 170 4.96 9.18 -9.85
C ILE A 170 5.37 7.93 -9.07
N PHE A 171 4.39 7.28 -8.46
CA PHE A 171 4.60 6.04 -7.71
C PHE A 171 3.65 4.95 -8.24
N PRO A 172 4.16 3.73 -8.51
CA PRO A 172 3.34 2.65 -9.04
C PRO A 172 2.29 2.16 -8.04
N ASP A 173 1.01 2.08 -8.45
CA ASP A 173 -0.07 1.58 -7.60
C ASP A 173 0.09 0.10 -7.21
N SER A 174 0.96 -0.63 -7.94
CA SER A 174 1.25 -2.04 -7.69
C SER A 174 2.31 -2.26 -6.61
N ILE A 175 2.91 -1.21 -6.07
CA ILE A 175 3.99 -1.30 -5.08
C ILE A 175 3.53 -0.69 -3.76
N VAL A 176 3.87 -1.36 -2.66
CA VAL A 176 3.82 -0.81 -1.30
C VAL A 176 5.21 -0.97 -0.69
N MET A 177 5.70 0.06 -0.05
CA MET A 177 6.95 0.03 0.71
C MET A 177 6.66 0.35 2.17
N GLU A 178 7.25 -0.41 3.08
CA GLU A 178 7.08 -0.25 4.52
C GLU A 178 8.45 -0.35 5.19
N LEU A 179 8.79 0.66 6.00
CA LEU A 179 10.04 0.70 6.74
C LEU A 179 9.74 0.73 8.24
N TYR A 180 10.30 -0.21 8.98
CA TYR A 180 10.09 -0.39 10.41
C TYR A 180 11.37 -0.07 11.18
N ASP A 181 11.28 0.82 12.17
CA ASP A 181 12.38 1.22 13.07
C ASP A 181 13.71 1.52 12.37
N ASN A 182 13.68 1.93 11.10
CA ASN A 182 14.84 2.17 10.25
C ASN A 182 15.78 0.95 10.11
N CYS A 183 15.29 -0.26 10.31
CA CYS A 183 16.11 -1.48 10.29
C CYS A 183 15.53 -2.60 9.42
N LEU A 184 14.28 -2.50 9.02
CA LEU A 184 13.61 -3.49 8.19
C LEU A 184 12.76 -2.80 7.13
N LEU A 185 13.07 -3.02 5.87
CA LEU A 185 12.32 -2.54 4.72
C LEU A 185 11.57 -3.70 4.06
N HIS A 186 10.26 -3.55 3.93
CA HIS A 186 9.44 -4.41 3.10
C HIS A 186 9.12 -3.72 1.78
N ILE A 187 9.20 -4.46 0.69
CA ILE A 187 8.73 -4.05 -0.62
C ILE A 187 7.76 -5.11 -1.12
N ILE A 188 6.53 -4.70 -1.33
CA ILE A 188 5.44 -5.56 -1.77
C ILE A 188 5.06 -5.11 -3.17
N HIS A 189 5.08 -6.03 -4.12
CA HIS A 189 4.62 -5.81 -5.47
C HIS A 189 3.50 -6.78 -5.80
N ILE A 190 2.37 -6.27 -6.26
CA ILE A 190 1.23 -7.06 -6.72
C ILE A 190 1.03 -6.76 -8.20
N ASN A 191 1.23 -7.77 -9.02
CA ASN A 191 1.09 -7.62 -10.47
C ASN A 191 -0.39 -7.64 -10.90
N LYS A 192 -0.63 -7.44 -12.20
CA LYS A 192 -1.98 -7.41 -12.78
C LYS A 192 -2.72 -8.76 -12.68
N ASN A 193 -1.99 -9.86 -12.50
CA ASN A 193 -2.56 -11.19 -12.32
C ASN A 193 -2.85 -11.52 -10.85
N GLN A 194 -2.73 -10.54 -9.95
CA GLN A 194 -2.86 -10.71 -8.50
C GLN A 194 -1.78 -11.62 -7.89
N GLU A 195 -0.62 -11.74 -8.55
CA GLU A 195 0.53 -12.45 -8.00
C GLU A 195 1.34 -11.49 -7.14
N ILE A 196 1.69 -11.95 -5.94
CA ILE A 196 2.49 -11.19 -4.98
C ILE A 196 3.98 -11.47 -5.17
N SER A 197 4.78 -10.44 -5.00
CA SER A 197 6.22 -10.52 -4.79
C SER A 197 6.53 -9.69 -3.55
N PHE A 198 7.02 -10.34 -2.52
CA PHE A 198 7.36 -9.74 -1.24
C PHE A 198 8.86 -9.83 -1.00
N ILE A 199 9.48 -8.72 -0.66
CA ILE A 199 10.91 -8.63 -0.36
C ILE A 199 11.07 -7.99 1.03
N ALA A 200 11.80 -8.66 1.92
CA ALA A 200 12.20 -8.12 3.21
C ALA A 200 13.72 -7.87 3.20
N ILE A 201 14.14 -6.68 3.60
CA ILE A 201 15.54 -6.23 3.59
C ILE A 201 15.90 -5.73 4.99
N GLN A 202 16.96 -6.30 5.59
CA GLN A 202 17.50 -5.93 6.90
C GLN A 202 18.88 -5.29 6.80
N GLU A 203 19.28 -4.84 5.62
CA GLU A 203 20.58 -4.20 5.42
C GLU A 203 20.51 -2.72 5.84
N SER A 204 21.36 -2.32 6.80
CA SER A 204 21.28 -1.02 7.47
C SER A 204 21.43 0.16 6.53
N SER A 205 22.35 0.11 5.56
CA SER A 205 22.57 1.24 4.64
C SER A 205 21.39 1.44 3.68
N ILE A 206 20.74 0.36 3.28
CA ILE A 206 19.54 0.41 2.47
C ILE A 206 18.40 1.00 3.30
N CYS A 207 18.17 0.49 4.51
CA CYS A 207 17.13 0.99 5.40
C CYS A 207 17.31 2.49 5.71
N GLU A 208 18.55 2.95 5.97
CA GLU A 208 18.86 4.36 6.21
C GLU A 208 18.58 5.24 4.98
N ALA A 209 18.91 4.76 3.79
CA ALA A 209 18.62 5.45 2.55
C ALA A 209 17.10 5.60 2.35
N PHE A 210 16.31 4.55 2.61
CA PHE A 210 14.86 4.61 2.55
C PHE A 210 14.26 5.49 3.65
N TYR A 211 14.81 5.47 4.84
CA TYR A 211 14.40 6.41 5.90
C TYR A 211 14.56 7.87 5.48
N SER A 212 15.71 8.20 4.89
CA SER A 212 15.98 9.54 4.36
C SER A 212 15.01 9.90 3.23
N PHE A 213 14.70 8.95 2.34
CA PHE A 213 13.69 9.10 1.31
C PHE A 213 12.30 9.38 1.90
N PHE A 214 11.82 8.56 2.84
CA PHE A 214 10.52 8.77 3.48
C PHE A 214 10.42 10.15 4.14
N ARG A 215 11.47 10.60 4.82
CA ARG A 215 11.50 11.93 5.40
C ARG A 215 11.40 13.05 4.37
N SER A 216 11.96 12.86 3.18
CA SER A 216 11.88 13.84 2.10
C SER A 216 10.46 14.01 1.55
N LEU A 217 9.60 12.99 1.67
CA LEU A 217 8.21 13.05 1.22
C LEU A 217 7.35 14.06 1.98
N ASN A 218 7.75 14.44 3.20
CA ASN A 218 7.07 15.47 3.99
C ASN A 218 7.35 16.91 3.51
N THR A 219 8.13 17.08 2.45
CA THR A 219 8.40 18.42 1.91
C THR A 219 7.21 18.95 1.10
N THR A 220 7.10 20.26 1.00
CA THR A 220 6.03 20.94 0.24
C THR A 220 6.03 20.61 -1.25
N GLU A 221 7.11 20.06 -1.79
CA GLU A 221 7.21 19.63 -3.18
C GLU A 221 6.34 18.39 -3.45
N TYR A 222 6.28 17.46 -2.50
CA TYR A 222 5.58 16.19 -2.66
C TYR A 222 4.30 16.09 -1.84
N SER A 223 4.24 16.73 -0.68
CA SER A 223 3.09 16.63 0.22
C SER A 223 2.00 17.67 -0.13
N ILE A 224 0.75 17.24 -0.02
CA ILE A 224 -0.42 18.12 -0.08
C ILE A 224 -0.69 18.66 1.33
N ALA A 225 -0.96 19.96 1.46
CA ALA A 225 -1.30 20.56 2.75
C ALA A 225 -2.50 19.87 3.42
N LYS A 226 -2.48 19.70 4.75
CA LYS A 226 -3.52 18.92 5.48
C LYS A 226 -4.94 19.43 5.24
N GLU A 227 -5.12 20.72 5.14
CA GLU A 227 -6.42 21.35 4.84
C GLU A 227 -6.93 20.93 3.46
N ASP A 228 -6.04 20.92 2.47
CA ASP A 228 -6.38 20.54 1.09
C ASP A 228 -6.64 19.05 0.96
N GLN A 229 -5.97 18.19 1.74
CA GLN A 229 -6.22 16.74 1.74
C GLN A 229 -7.69 16.43 2.05
N ARG A 230 -8.25 17.04 3.08
CA ARG A 230 -9.67 16.87 3.45
C ARG A 230 -10.63 17.34 2.35
N VAL A 231 -10.29 18.46 1.73
CA VAL A 231 -11.09 19.01 0.62
C VAL A 231 -11.09 18.04 -0.56
N LEU A 232 -9.93 17.51 -0.92
CA LEU A 232 -9.78 16.54 -2.02
C LEU A 232 -10.56 15.26 -1.77
N ILE A 233 -10.44 14.65 -0.59
CA ILE A 233 -11.19 13.43 -0.25
C ILE A 233 -12.71 13.71 -0.23
N SER A 234 -13.12 14.83 0.34
CA SER A 234 -14.54 15.21 0.35
C SER A 234 -15.10 15.42 -1.07
N LYS A 235 -14.28 15.94 -1.98
CA LYS A 235 -14.63 16.08 -3.40
C LYS A 235 -14.82 14.71 -4.07
N GLU A 236 -13.92 13.75 -3.82
CA GLU A 236 -14.05 12.40 -4.38
C GLU A 236 -15.29 11.67 -3.81
N ILE A 237 -15.54 11.78 -2.49
CA ILE A 237 -16.78 11.23 -1.88
C ILE A 237 -18.03 11.78 -2.58
N ARG A 238 -18.13 13.10 -2.76
CA ARG A 238 -19.27 13.73 -3.42
C ARG A 238 -19.47 13.26 -4.87
N LYS A 239 -18.39 13.05 -5.62
CA LYS A 239 -18.45 12.50 -6.98
C LYS A 239 -19.08 11.10 -6.97
N LEU A 240 -18.66 10.22 -6.05
CA LEU A 240 -19.20 8.88 -5.95
C LEU A 240 -20.67 8.90 -5.51
N GLU A 241 -21.03 9.71 -4.52
CA GLU A 241 -22.43 9.87 -4.07
C GLU A 241 -23.34 10.38 -5.18
N THR A 242 -22.84 11.32 -5.99
CA THR A 242 -23.59 11.83 -7.16
C THR A 242 -23.78 10.73 -8.20
N ALA A 243 -22.75 9.94 -8.50
CA ALA A 243 -22.85 8.83 -9.44
C ALA A 243 -23.86 7.76 -8.99
N VAL A 244 -23.90 7.44 -7.69
CA VAL A 244 -24.93 6.53 -7.12
C VAL A 244 -26.32 7.10 -7.29
N SER A 245 -26.51 8.38 -7.02
CA SER A 245 -27.82 9.05 -7.14
C SER A 245 -28.31 9.05 -8.59
N GLN A 246 -27.43 9.34 -9.53
CA GLN A 246 -27.77 9.34 -10.97
C GLN A 246 -28.12 7.95 -11.49
N ASN A 247 -27.42 6.90 -11.06
CA ASN A 247 -27.72 5.53 -11.46
C ASN A 247 -29.05 5.01 -10.88
N ARG A 248 -29.48 5.47 -9.71
CA ARG A 248 -30.80 5.13 -9.13
C ARG A 248 -31.97 5.70 -9.93
N PHE A 249 -31.76 6.78 -10.66
CA PHE A 249 -32.77 7.44 -11.48
C PHE A 249 -32.62 7.16 -12.99
N SER A 250 -31.77 6.20 -13.39
CA SER A 250 -31.60 5.86 -14.78
C SER A 250 -32.86 5.09 -15.29
N PRO A 251 -33.37 5.36 -16.52
CA PRO A 251 -34.55 4.69 -17.06
C PRO A 251 -34.47 3.16 -17.15
N GLN A 252 -33.26 2.60 -17.09
CA GLN A 252 -33.03 1.14 -17.07
C GLN A 252 -33.37 0.48 -15.72
N THR A 253 -33.33 1.22 -14.61
CA THR A 253 -33.71 0.71 -13.28
C THR A 253 -35.26 0.66 -13.16
N VAL A 254 -35.97 1.57 -13.80
CA VAL A 254 -37.43 1.59 -13.81
C VAL A 254 -38.01 0.43 -14.64
N ARG A 255 -37.40 0.07 -15.78
CA ARG A 255 -37.83 -1.06 -16.62
C ARG A 255 -37.67 -2.44 -15.97
N LYS A 256 -36.78 -2.63 -14.98
CA LYS A 256 -36.64 -3.90 -14.25
C LYS A 256 -37.70 -4.11 -13.18
N LEU A 257 -38.34 -3.04 -12.69
CA LEU A 257 -39.41 -3.13 -11.70
C LEU A 257 -40.78 -3.42 -12.35
N ASP A 258 -41.00 -3.04 -13.63
CA ASP A 258 -42.25 -3.28 -14.36
C ASP A 258 -42.42 -4.75 -14.83
N PHE A 259 -41.37 -5.60 -14.67
CA PHE A 259 -41.45 -7.03 -15.01
C PHE A 259 -41.67 -7.95 -13.78
N LEU A 260 -41.94 -7.38 -12.60
CA LEU A 260 -42.17 -8.13 -11.35
C LEU A 260 -43.56 -7.87 -10.76
N VAL A 261 -44.54 -7.41 -11.59
CA VAL A 261 -45.95 -7.31 -11.23
C VAL A 261 -46.78 -8.28 -12.08
#